data_674d907fbf4c89f09a823161d7e77943
#
_entry.id   674d907fbf4c89f09a823161d7e77943
#
_cell.length_a   1.000
_cell.length_b   1.000
_cell.length_c   1.000
_cell.angle_alpha   90.00
_cell.angle_beta   90.00
_cell.angle_gamma   90.00
#
_symmetry.space_group_name_H-M   'P 1'
#
loop_
_entity.id
_entity.type
_entity.pdbx_description
1 polymer ?
#
loop_
_entity_poly.entity_id
_entity_poly.type
_entity_poly.pdbx_seq_one_letter_code
_entity_poly.pdbx_strand_id
1 'polypeptide(L)'
;MDSSRTYRIGEIARQTGVSVETLRFYEKRRLLNAPPRTQGGFRLYTDDAVQQVKLIKQAQSLGLTLDDVQQLLTGRQRRPHVASCREVRDLLTHRIEDINARIRELREFRRTLNEHLVACDRALAAAGDPECPTIEALGGSKRVSKAYEAR
;
A
#
# COMPACT_ATOMS: atom_id res chain seq x y z
N MET A 1 -14.92 19.95 -34.14
CA MET A 1 -15.72 18.76 -33.82
C MET A 1 -14.76 17.74 -33.24
N ASP A 2 -14.63 17.77 -31.92
CA ASP A 2 -13.68 16.91 -31.22
C ASP A 2 -14.30 15.53 -31.07
N SER A 3 -13.93 14.60 -31.96
CA SER A 3 -14.34 13.19 -31.85
C SER A 3 -13.61 12.56 -30.66
N SER A 4 -14.04 12.90 -29.45
CA SER A 4 -13.51 12.29 -28.24
C SER A 4 -13.75 10.79 -28.32
N ARG A 5 -12.68 10.04 -28.49
CA ARG A 5 -12.69 8.58 -28.54
C ARG A 5 -13.27 8.07 -27.23
N THR A 6 -14.25 7.17 -27.33
CA THR A 6 -14.89 6.60 -26.13
C THR A 6 -14.56 5.12 -26.00
N TYR A 7 -14.48 4.65 -24.76
CA TYR A 7 -14.05 3.31 -24.39
C TYR A 7 -15.02 2.66 -23.42
N ARG A 8 -15.24 1.37 -23.57
CA ARG A 8 -15.88 0.56 -22.53
C ARG A 8 -14.85 0.25 -21.43
N ILE A 9 -15.32 -0.05 -20.22
CA ILE A 9 -14.46 -0.33 -19.05
C ILE A 9 -13.43 -1.45 -19.34
N GLY A 10 -13.81 -2.49 -20.09
CA GLY A 10 -12.90 -3.56 -20.48
C GLY A 10 -11.80 -3.12 -21.45
N GLU A 11 -12.03 -2.08 -22.25
CA GLU A 11 -11.02 -1.53 -23.15
C GLU A 11 -10.00 -0.71 -22.37
N ILE A 12 -10.47 0.09 -21.37
CA ILE A 12 -9.57 0.77 -20.44
C ILE A 12 -8.71 -0.24 -19.66
N ALA A 13 -9.34 -1.30 -19.16
CA ALA A 13 -8.64 -2.37 -18.44
C ALA A 13 -7.47 -2.93 -19.28
N ARG A 14 -7.71 -3.24 -20.54
CA ARG A 14 -6.67 -3.74 -21.47
C ARG A 14 -5.59 -2.71 -21.76
N GLN A 15 -5.96 -1.44 -22.02
CA GLN A 15 -5.00 -0.38 -22.36
C GLN A 15 -4.11 0.01 -21.20
N THR A 16 -4.62 -0.06 -19.96
CA THR A 16 -3.91 0.39 -18.77
C THR A 16 -3.28 -0.75 -17.98
N GLY A 17 -3.61 -2.01 -18.32
CA GLY A 17 -3.18 -3.19 -17.57
C GLY A 17 -3.71 -3.19 -16.12
N VAL A 18 -4.95 -2.70 -15.93
CA VAL A 18 -5.65 -2.68 -14.64
C VAL A 18 -6.92 -3.52 -14.76
N SER A 19 -7.27 -4.30 -13.74
CA SER A 19 -8.49 -5.11 -13.78
C SER A 19 -9.76 -4.26 -13.78
N VAL A 20 -10.85 -4.81 -14.31
CA VAL A 20 -12.16 -4.14 -14.30
C VAL A 20 -12.62 -3.88 -12.86
N GLU A 21 -12.33 -4.79 -11.93
CA GLU A 21 -12.64 -4.66 -10.50
C GLU A 21 -11.89 -3.47 -9.90
N THR A 22 -10.60 -3.32 -10.22
CA THR A 22 -9.79 -2.17 -9.78
C THR A 22 -10.33 -0.86 -10.35
N LEU A 23 -10.76 -0.83 -11.61
CA LEU A 23 -11.39 0.37 -12.20
C LEU A 23 -12.70 0.74 -11.48
N ARG A 24 -13.54 -0.25 -11.16
CA ARG A 24 -14.75 -0.03 -10.36
C ARG A 24 -14.43 0.44 -8.94
N PHE A 25 -13.36 -0.05 -8.37
CA PHE A 25 -12.87 0.42 -7.07
C PHE A 25 -12.43 1.89 -7.16
N TYR A 26 -11.72 2.30 -8.22
CA TYR A 26 -11.36 3.70 -8.45
C TYR A 26 -12.59 4.60 -8.62
N GLU A 27 -13.64 4.13 -9.31
CA GLU A 27 -14.93 4.85 -9.38
C GLU A 27 -15.55 5.04 -7.99
N LYS A 28 -15.63 3.96 -7.21
CA LYS A 28 -16.18 4.00 -5.85
C LYS A 28 -15.41 4.95 -4.93
N ARG A 29 -14.09 5.02 -5.09
CA ARG A 29 -13.19 5.93 -4.37
C ARG A 29 -13.16 7.34 -4.95
N ARG A 30 -13.92 7.63 -6.01
CA ARG A 30 -13.92 8.91 -6.73
C ARG A 30 -12.54 9.30 -7.28
N LEU A 31 -11.68 8.31 -7.50
CA LEU A 31 -10.39 8.47 -8.19
C LEU A 31 -10.56 8.46 -9.71
N LEU A 32 -11.65 7.88 -10.20
CA LEU A 32 -12.07 7.85 -11.59
C LEU A 32 -13.53 8.28 -11.66
N ASN A 33 -13.83 9.27 -12.50
CA ASN A 33 -15.20 9.69 -12.73
C ASN A 33 -15.94 8.63 -13.54
N ALA A 34 -17.05 8.14 -12.99
CA ALA A 34 -17.93 7.24 -13.71
C ALA A 34 -18.87 8.06 -14.61
N PRO A 35 -18.79 7.93 -15.94
CA PRO A 35 -19.71 8.61 -16.83
C PRO A 35 -21.13 8.07 -16.68
N PRO A 36 -22.16 8.85 -17.09
CA PRO A 36 -23.53 8.36 -17.11
C PRO A 36 -23.66 7.13 -18.01
N ARG A 37 -24.64 6.30 -17.73
CA ARG A 37 -24.95 5.14 -18.57
C ARG A 37 -25.65 5.61 -19.86
N THR A 38 -25.29 5.00 -20.98
CA THR A 38 -26.00 5.17 -22.25
C THR A 38 -27.39 4.51 -22.15
N GLN A 39 -28.27 4.74 -23.15
CA GLN A 39 -29.56 4.04 -23.27
C GLN A 39 -29.41 2.51 -23.28
N GLY A 40 -28.27 1.98 -23.78
CA GLY A 40 -27.93 0.55 -23.73
C GLY A 40 -27.35 0.08 -22.40
N GLY A 41 -27.34 0.92 -21.34
CA GLY A 41 -26.89 0.57 -19.98
C GLY A 41 -25.36 0.57 -19.80
N PHE A 42 -24.56 0.92 -20.81
CA PHE A 42 -23.10 0.92 -20.77
C PHE A 42 -22.56 2.29 -20.37
N ARG A 43 -21.42 2.30 -19.66
CA ARG A 43 -20.60 3.50 -19.43
C ARG A 43 -19.59 3.65 -20.54
N LEU A 44 -19.48 4.85 -21.09
CA LEU A 44 -18.46 5.21 -22.08
C LEU A 44 -17.52 6.24 -21.49
N TYR A 45 -16.27 5.90 -21.41
CA TYR A 45 -15.20 6.71 -20.84
C TYR A 45 -14.43 7.41 -21.95
N THR A 46 -13.90 8.57 -21.66
CA THR A 46 -13.07 9.36 -22.58
C THR A 46 -11.58 9.02 -22.44
N ASP A 47 -10.76 9.57 -23.34
CA ASP A 47 -9.31 9.51 -23.24
C ASP A 47 -8.78 10.05 -21.90
N ASP A 48 -9.44 11.06 -21.32
CA ASP A 48 -9.09 11.59 -20.00
C ASP A 48 -9.15 10.53 -18.90
N ALA A 49 -10.14 9.63 -18.96
CA ALA A 49 -10.24 8.53 -18.01
C ALA A 49 -9.05 7.56 -18.15
N VAL A 50 -8.61 7.29 -19.37
CA VAL A 50 -7.41 6.47 -19.62
C VAL A 50 -6.17 7.13 -19.03
N GLN A 51 -5.99 8.43 -19.27
CA GLN A 51 -4.86 9.19 -18.73
C GLN A 51 -4.91 9.24 -17.20
N GLN A 52 -6.10 9.39 -16.63
CA GLN A 52 -6.28 9.40 -15.17
C GLN A 52 -5.89 8.06 -14.54
N VAL A 53 -6.28 6.93 -15.14
CA VAL A 53 -5.86 5.59 -14.66
C VAL A 53 -4.35 5.41 -14.77
N LYS A 54 -3.73 5.86 -15.86
CA LYS A 54 -2.26 5.83 -16.01
C LYS A 54 -1.56 6.66 -14.92
N LEU A 55 -2.08 7.86 -14.63
CA LEU A 55 -1.56 8.73 -13.56
C LEU A 55 -1.63 8.03 -12.20
N ILE A 56 -2.79 7.41 -11.87
CA ILE A 56 -2.95 6.65 -10.62
C ILE A 56 -1.89 5.55 -10.51
N LYS A 57 -1.69 4.76 -11.57
CA LYS A 57 -0.67 3.70 -11.59
C LYS A 57 0.75 4.24 -11.40
N GLN A 58 1.10 5.31 -12.10
CA GLN A 58 2.41 5.95 -11.97
C GLN A 58 2.64 6.49 -10.55
N ALA A 59 1.63 7.13 -9.96
CA ALA A 59 1.71 7.59 -8.58
C ALA A 59 1.92 6.43 -7.59
N GLN A 60 1.19 5.33 -7.77
CA GLN A 60 1.37 4.11 -6.96
C GLN A 60 2.76 3.49 -7.14
N SER A 61 3.35 3.50 -8.35
CA SER A 61 4.72 3.00 -8.56
C SER A 61 5.78 3.86 -7.87
N LEU A 62 5.47 5.12 -7.56
CA LEU A 62 6.29 6.00 -6.70
C LEU A 62 6.02 5.80 -5.21
N GLY A 63 5.20 4.80 -4.83
CA GLY A 63 4.86 4.52 -3.44
C GLY A 63 3.78 5.43 -2.85
N LEU A 64 3.11 6.24 -3.66
CA LEU A 64 1.97 7.04 -3.20
C LEU A 64 0.75 6.15 -2.93
N THR A 65 0.04 6.44 -1.86
CA THR A 65 -1.22 5.78 -1.54
C THR A 65 -2.35 6.31 -2.42
N LEU A 66 -3.47 5.61 -2.49
CA LEU A 66 -4.64 6.12 -3.21
C LEU A 66 -5.24 7.38 -2.58
N ASP A 67 -5.05 7.58 -1.27
CA ASP A 67 -5.46 8.81 -0.58
C ASP A 67 -4.57 10.00 -0.99
N ASP A 68 -3.26 9.79 -1.12
CA ASP A 68 -2.33 10.78 -1.68
C ASP A 68 -2.74 11.17 -3.10
N VAL A 69 -3.04 10.17 -3.94
CA VAL A 69 -3.50 10.39 -5.32
C VAL A 69 -4.83 11.16 -5.33
N GLN A 70 -5.74 10.85 -4.42
CA GLN A 70 -7.01 11.55 -4.32
C GLN A 70 -6.82 13.02 -3.96
N GLN A 71 -5.91 13.35 -3.05
CA GLN A 71 -5.55 14.74 -2.72
C GLN A 71 -5.03 15.48 -3.96
N LEU A 72 -4.15 14.85 -4.75
CA LEU A 72 -3.64 15.42 -6.00
C LEU A 72 -4.73 15.63 -7.06
N LEU A 73 -5.76 14.79 -7.08
CA LEU A 73 -6.86 14.86 -8.03
C LEU A 73 -7.98 15.83 -7.59
N THR A 74 -8.24 16.00 -6.29
CA THR A 74 -9.30 16.89 -5.77
C THR A 74 -8.99 18.37 -5.95
N GLY A 75 -7.71 18.75 -6.04
CA GLY A 75 -7.30 20.08 -6.47
C GLY A 75 -7.78 20.44 -7.89
N ARG A 76 -8.20 19.46 -8.69
CA ARG A 76 -8.70 19.60 -10.07
C ARG A 76 -10.15 20.07 -10.22
N GLN A 77 -10.97 20.07 -9.15
CA GLN A 77 -12.42 20.33 -9.31
C GLN A 77 -12.80 21.80 -9.55
N ARG A 78 -11.88 22.75 -9.48
CA ARG A 78 -12.20 24.17 -9.75
C ARG A 78 -11.50 24.80 -10.96
N ARG A 79 -10.48 24.15 -11.52
CA ARG A 79 -9.83 24.43 -12.83
C ARG A 79 -8.97 23.22 -13.19
N PRO A 80 -8.59 22.97 -14.48
CA PRO A 80 -7.62 21.93 -14.80
C PRO A 80 -6.22 22.38 -14.33
N HIS A 81 -6.02 22.43 -13.03
CA HIS A 81 -4.71 22.63 -12.43
C HIS A 81 -4.11 21.26 -12.14
N VAL A 82 -3.07 20.95 -12.84
CA VAL A 82 -2.05 20.00 -12.36
C VAL A 82 -1.69 20.47 -10.94
N ALA A 83 -1.68 19.55 -9.97
CA ALA A 83 -1.18 19.86 -8.62
C ALA A 83 0.12 20.66 -8.76
N SER A 84 0.24 21.76 -8.04
CA SER A 84 1.42 22.60 -8.18
C SER A 84 2.65 21.78 -7.80
N CYS A 85 3.79 22.07 -8.40
CA CYS A 85 5.05 21.39 -8.08
C CYS A 85 5.36 21.46 -6.56
N ARG A 86 4.87 22.49 -5.88
CA ARG A 86 4.98 22.66 -4.42
C ARG A 86 4.16 21.59 -3.67
N GLU A 87 2.90 21.39 -4.04
CA GLU A 87 2.04 20.38 -3.42
C GLU A 87 2.58 18.96 -3.61
N VAL A 88 3.06 18.66 -4.83
CA VAL A 88 3.71 17.36 -5.09
C VAL A 88 4.98 17.20 -4.27
N ARG A 89 5.82 18.24 -4.20
CA ARG A 89 7.05 18.22 -3.40
C ARG A 89 6.73 17.95 -1.92
N ASP A 90 5.76 18.67 -1.37
CA ASP A 90 5.41 18.55 0.05
C ASP A 90 4.87 17.15 0.37
N LEU A 91 4.04 16.59 -0.51
CA LEU A 91 3.57 15.21 -0.40
C LEU A 91 4.73 14.19 -0.42
N LEU A 92 5.67 14.34 -1.38
CA LEU A 92 6.84 13.45 -1.46
C LEU A 92 7.75 13.59 -0.23
N THR A 93 7.90 14.80 0.31
CA THR A 93 8.68 15.06 1.52
C THR A 93 8.08 14.29 2.71
N HIS A 94 6.79 14.44 2.95
CA HIS A 94 6.10 13.69 4.02
C HIS A 94 6.23 12.19 3.84
N ARG A 95 6.12 11.70 2.60
CA ARG A 95 6.25 10.26 2.34
C ARG A 95 7.65 9.73 2.65
N ILE A 96 8.69 10.51 2.32
CA ILE A 96 10.07 10.18 2.67
C ILE A 96 10.26 10.16 4.19
N GLU A 97 9.67 11.10 4.91
CA GLU A 97 9.71 11.16 6.38
C GLU A 97 9.06 9.92 7.02
N ASP A 98 7.88 9.50 6.54
CA ASP A 98 7.19 8.28 6.98
C ASP A 98 8.04 7.03 6.74
N ILE A 99 8.63 6.91 5.54
CA ILE A 99 9.52 5.79 5.19
C ILE A 99 10.73 5.76 6.13
N ASN A 100 11.35 6.91 6.38
CA ASN A 100 12.49 7.01 7.29
C ASN A 100 12.12 6.63 8.73
N ALA A 101 10.93 7.02 9.20
CA ALA A 101 10.41 6.60 10.50
C ALA A 101 10.26 5.07 10.56
N ARG A 102 9.66 4.48 9.54
CA ARG A 102 9.48 3.02 9.47
C ARG A 102 10.79 2.26 9.38
N ILE A 103 11.79 2.81 8.68
CA ILE A 103 13.14 2.23 8.63
C ILE A 103 13.78 2.24 10.03
N ARG A 104 13.61 3.30 10.83
CA ARG A 104 14.12 3.35 12.20
C ARG A 104 13.46 2.28 13.08
N GLU A 105 12.13 2.15 13.04
CA GLU A 105 11.39 1.12 13.78
C GLU A 105 11.85 -0.30 13.41
N LEU A 106 11.99 -0.58 12.12
CA LEU A 106 12.43 -1.90 11.66
C LEU A 106 13.88 -2.21 12.06
N ARG A 107 14.77 -1.21 12.08
CA ARG A 107 16.15 -1.38 12.57
C ARG A 107 16.17 -1.69 14.06
N GLU A 108 15.35 -1.01 14.85
CA GLU A 108 15.21 -1.27 16.29
C GLU A 108 14.69 -2.70 16.53
N PHE A 109 13.60 -3.06 15.85
CA PHE A 109 13.05 -4.41 15.93
C PHE A 109 14.06 -5.50 15.55
N ARG A 110 14.81 -5.28 14.45
CA ARG A 110 15.89 -6.20 14.05
C ARG A 110 16.98 -6.31 15.13
N ARG A 111 17.34 -5.21 15.80
CA ARG A 111 18.29 -5.23 16.90
C ARG A 111 17.80 -6.12 18.03
N THR A 112 16.56 -5.95 18.48
CA THR A 112 15.95 -6.76 19.51
C THR A 112 15.94 -8.26 19.14
N LEU A 113 15.56 -8.60 17.91
CA LEU A 113 15.59 -9.99 17.44
C LEU A 113 16.99 -10.58 17.45
N ASN A 114 18.03 -9.81 17.05
CA ASN A 114 19.41 -10.26 17.11
C ASN A 114 19.90 -10.47 18.54
N GLU A 115 19.51 -9.63 19.49
CA GLU A 115 19.84 -9.79 20.90
C GLU A 115 19.28 -11.12 21.43
N HIS A 116 18.04 -11.44 21.14
CA HIS A 116 17.42 -12.74 21.48
C HIS A 116 18.08 -13.90 20.77
N LEU A 117 18.42 -13.79 19.49
CA LEU A 117 19.12 -14.82 18.73
C LEU A 117 20.47 -15.13 19.35
N VAL A 118 21.28 -14.12 19.66
CA VAL A 118 22.60 -14.28 20.32
C VAL A 118 22.44 -14.94 21.70
N ALA A 119 21.39 -14.60 22.46
CA ALA A 119 21.13 -15.24 23.74
C ALA A 119 20.78 -16.72 23.55
N CYS A 120 19.99 -17.07 22.57
CA CYS A 120 19.67 -18.48 22.23
C CYS A 120 20.92 -19.25 21.77
N ASP A 121 21.75 -18.66 20.90
CA ASP A 121 23.01 -19.29 20.44
C ASP A 121 23.96 -19.57 21.60
N ARG A 122 24.10 -18.66 22.55
CA ARG A 122 24.91 -18.87 23.76
C ARG A 122 24.36 -19.99 24.65
N ALA A 123 23.02 -20.03 24.82
CA ALA A 123 22.38 -21.10 25.58
C ALA A 123 22.62 -22.47 24.94
N LEU A 124 22.44 -22.57 23.63
CA LEU A 124 22.67 -23.82 22.88
C LEU A 124 24.15 -24.27 22.86
N ALA A 125 25.10 -23.34 22.97
CA ALA A 125 26.51 -23.67 23.06
C ALA A 125 26.93 -24.16 24.47
N ALA A 126 26.11 -23.94 25.49
CA ALA A 126 26.35 -24.50 26.81
C ALA A 126 26.01 -26.00 26.86
N ALA A 127 26.80 -26.75 27.66
CA ALA A 127 26.53 -28.20 27.82
C ALA A 127 25.25 -28.41 28.64
N GLY A 128 24.33 -29.23 28.10
CA GLY A 128 23.07 -29.60 28.77
C GLY A 128 21.84 -29.30 27.90
N ASP A 129 20.66 -29.37 28.52
CA ASP A 129 19.39 -28.98 27.90
C ASP A 129 19.01 -27.60 28.42
N PRO A 130 19.37 -26.51 27.68
CA PRO A 130 19.22 -25.14 28.17
C PRO A 130 17.75 -24.71 28.14
N GLU A 131 17.28 -24.07 29.19
CA GLU A 131 16.04 -23.27 29.12
C GLU A 131 16.20 -22.12 28.14
N CYS A 132 15.17 -21.85 27.35
CA CYS A 132 15.23 -20.81 26.31
C CYS A 132 15.19 -19.41 26.94
N PRO A 133 16.29 -18.59 26.87
CA PRO A 133 16.34 -17.28 27.52
C PRO A 133 15.33 -16.29 26.93
N THR A 134 14.96 -16.47 25.67
CA THR A 134 13.93 -15.64 25.01
C THR A 134 12.54 -15.92 25.59
N ILE A 135 12.19 -17.18 25.87
CA ILE A 135 10.90 -17.54 26.45
C ILE A 135 10.84 -17.05 27.92
N GLU A 136 11.92 -17.12 28.67
CA GLU A 136 11.99 -16.54 30.00
C GLU A 136 11.79 -15.02 29.98
N ALA A 137 12.46 -14.30 29.08
CA ALA A 137 12.33 -12.85 28.93
C ALA A 137 10.91 -12.42 28.53
N LEU A 138 10.19 -13.24 27.77
CA LEU A 138 8.78 -13.01 27.40
C LEU A 138 7.78 -13.39 28.49
N GLY A 139 8.25 -13.75 29.70
CA GLY A 139 7.39 -14.11 30.82
C GLY A 139 6.84 -15.54 30.75
N GLY A 140 7.51 -16.41 30.00
CA GLY A 140 7.24 -17.84 29.91
C GLY A 140 7.59 -18.51 31.24
N SER A 141 6.62 -18.58 32.15
CA SER A 141 6.74 -19.28 33.42
C SER A 141 6.87 -20.77 33.19
N LYS A 142 7.67 -21.47 34.04
CA LYS A 142 7.92 -22.93 34.14
C LYS A 142 6.70 -23.86 34.13
N ARG A 143 5.50 -23.41 33.78
CA ARG A 143 4.26 -24.16 33.86
C ARG A 143 3.83 -24.85 32.55
N VAL A 144 4.51 -24.64 31.42
CA VAL A 144 4.09 -25.22 30.13
C VAL A 144 4.66 -26.58 29.87
N SER A 145 5.78 -26.97 30.53
CA SER A 145 6.44 -28.26 30.29
C SER A 145 5.68 -29.51 30.81
N LYS A 146 4.73 -29.33 31.75
CA LYS A 146 3.98 -30.45 32.33
C LYS A 146 2.70 -30.88 31.59
N ALA A 147 2.24 -30.09 30.63
CA ALA A 147 1.01 -30.35 29.90
C ALA A 147 1.22 -31.13 28.57
N TYR A 148 2.48 -31.29 28.12
CA TYR A 148 2.79 -31.93 26.84
C TYR A 148 3.21 -33.43 26.99
N GLU A 149 3.49 -33.89 28.23
CA GLU A 149 3.84 -35.30 28.49
C GLU A 149 2.64 -36.22 28.78
N ALA A 150 1.41 -35.70 28.69
CA ALA A 150 0.18 -36.47 29.00
C ALA A 150 -0.78 -36.53 27.80
N ARG A 151 -0.28 -36.81 26.58
CA ARG A 151 -1.12 -37.22 25.45
C ARG A 151 -0.40 -38.25 24.59
#